data_83300440d985ff35f6bd17a25369cbe8
#
_entry.id   83300440d985ff35f6bd17a25369cbe8
#
_cell.length_a   1.000
_cell.length_b   1.000
_cell.length_c   1.000
_cell.angle_alpha   90.00
_cell.angle_beta   90.00
_cell.angle_gamma   90.00
#
_symmetry.space_group_name_H-M   'P 1'
#
loop_
_entity.id
_entity.type
_entity.pdbx_description
1 polymer ?
#
loop_
_entity_poly.entity_id
_entity_poly.type
_entity_poly.pdbx_seq_one_letter_code
_entity_poly.pdbx_strand_id
1 'polypeptide(L)'
;MAIPYVFEDDVEHGVCKRLTPLIRRVICNNPGPFTYTGTTTFIVGNGVVAIIDPGPNNISHLDAIIAALDPSEVVSHILVTHTHSDHSPLANALKERTGAKICGFIELNNDTPRAKSRIDTKVAIEDANFVEMEEAIQRDFNPDIPLQHQDILNGPDWTLEAIHTPGHIDNHLCFLLNEEKTMFTGDHIMGWATSVIVPPDGNMADYMDSLERLLSFNLDLLRPTHGPAIENPKTFINAYITHRQNREEQILGQLAKGTTQIQDMIPVLYADTDKRLYPAAAMSVLAHLEGLVRTGKVVCNDEIKLSSDFQLK
;
A
#
# COMPACT_ATOMS: atom_id res chain seq x y z
N MET A 1 0.49 -20.29 -9.57
CA MET A 1 -0.75 -20.50 -8.77
C MET A 1 -1.58 -19.24 -8.89
N ALA A 2 -2.91 -19.35 -9.06
CA ALA A 2 -3.77 -18.15 -9.05
C ALA A 2 -3.84 -17.58 -7.64
N ILE A 3 -3.99 -16.25 -7.51
CA ILE A 3 -4.20 -15.60 -6.22
C ILE A 3 -5.58 -16.02 -5.70
N PRO A 4 -5.70 -16.54 -4.48
CA PRO A 4 -6.98 -16.92 -3.89
C PRO A 4 -7.70 -15.69 -3.34
N TYR A 5 -8.20 -14.82 -4.23
CA TYR A 5 -8.86 -13.58 -3.84
C TYR A 5 -10.02 -13.80 -2.88
N VAL A 6 -10.20 -12.84 -1.98
CA VAL A 6 -11.28 -12.78 -0.99
C VAL A 6 -12.11 -11.53 -1.26
N PHE A 7 -13.41 -11.71 -1.49
CA PHE A 7 -14.32 -10.62 -1.84
C PHE A 7 -15.42 -10.37 -0.81
N GLU A 8 -15.63 -11.33 0.11
CA GLU A 8 -16.65 -11.18 1.15
C GLU A 8 -16.16 -10.23 2.24
N ASP A 9 -16.91 -9.14 2.47
CA ASP A 9 -16.66 -8.19 3.54
C ASP A 9 -18.00 -7.77 4.16
N ASP A 10 -18.06 -7.82 5.48
CA ASP A 10 -19.21 -7.36 6.27
C ASP A 10 -19.00 -5.88 6.57
N VAL A 11 -19.46 -5.02 5.65
CA VAL A 11 -19.19 -3.58 5.66
C VAL A 11 -20.39 -2.81 6.21
N GLU A 12 -20.15 -2.11 7.33
CA GLU A 12 -20.99 -1.01 7.81
C GLU A 12 -20.11 0.23 7.97
N HIS A 13 -20.33 1.22 7.11
CA HIS A 13 -19.52 2.45 7.14
C HIS A 13 -19.79 3.26 8.40
N GLY A 14 -18.72 3.77 9.03
CA GLY A 14 -18.77 4.59 10.22
C GLY A 14 -19.17 3.83 11.50
N VAL A 15 -19.35 2.52 11.44
CA VAL A 15 -19.69 1.68 12.58
C VAL A 15 -18.46 0.97 13.12
N CYS A 16 -18.25 1.06 14.43
CA CYS A 16 -17.17 0.34 15.11
C CYS A 16 -17.53 -1.14 15.24
N LYS A 17 -16.69 -2.01 14.67
CA LYS A 17 -16.82 -3.46 14.81
C LYS A 17 -15.60 -4.04 15.53
N ARG A 18 -15.85 -4.79 16.62
CA ARG A 18 -14.80 -5.56 17.28
C ARG A 18 -14.52 -6.83 16.49
N LEU A 19 -13.26 -7.03 16.10
CA LEU A 19 -12.80 -8.16 15.30
C LEU A 19 -12.17 -9.25 16.18
N THR A 20 -11.39 -8.81 17.18
CA THR A 20 -10.69 -9.68 18.14
C THR A 20 -10.70 -8.98 19.52
N PRO A 21 -10.18 -9.59 20.57
CA PRO A 21 -10.01 -8.92 21.87
C PRO A 21 -9.19 -7.62 21.79
N LEU A 22 -8.21 -7.54 20.88
CA LEU A 22 -7.33 -6.36 20.76
C LEU A 22 -7.62 -5.49 19.54
N ILE A 23 -8.43 -5.93 18.57
CA ILE A 23 -8.63 -5.22 17.30
C ILE A 23 -10.08 -4.82 17.12
N ARG A 24 -10.32 -3.54 16.88
CA ARG A 24 -11.58 -2.96 16.36
C ARG A 24 -11.33 -2.31 15.01
N ARG A 25 -12.36 -2.18 14.19
CA ARG A 25 -12.28 -1.42 12.93
C ARG A 25 -13.42 -0.43 12.78
N VAL A 26 -13.15 0.66 12.06
CA VAL A 26 -14.15 1.59 11.53
C VAL A 26 -13.84 1.75 10.04
N ILE A 27 -14.85 1.57 9.16
CA ILE A 27 -14.64 1.70 7.71
C ILE A 27 -15.19 3.06 7.26
N CYS A 28 -14.34 3.81 6.56
CA CYS A 28 -14.72 5.07 5.92
C CYS A 28 -15.65 4.82 4.73
N ASN A 29 -16.64 5.70 4.54
CA ASN A 29 -17.51 5.63 3.36
C ASN A 29 -16.86 6.35 2.16
N ASN A 30 -15.83 5.72 1.60
CA ASN A 30 -15.11 6.14 0.40
C ASN A 30 -14.87 4.96 -0.57
N PRO A 31 -15.93 4.19 -0.96
CA PRO A 31 -15.76 3.07 -1.87
C PRO A 31 -15.30 3.55 -3.25
N GLY A 32 -14.38 2.80 -3.87
CA GLY A 32 -13.83 3.15 -5.16
C GLY A 32 -13.03 2.03 -5.81
N PRO A 33 -12.52 2.26 -7.02
CA PRO A 33 -11.73 1.26 -7.75
C PRO A 33 -10.42 0.85 -7.06
N PHE A 34 -9.89 1.69 -6.16
CA PHE A 34 -8.66 1.43 -5.40
C PHE A 34 -8.95 1.10 -3.94
N THR A 35 -10.03 1.63 -3.38
CA THR A 35 -10.41 1.47 -1.98
C THR A 35 -11.41 0.34 -1.73
N TYR A 36 -11.91 -0.33 -2.80
CA TYR A 36 -12.92 -1.39 -2.74
C TYR A 36 -14.18 -0.92 -1.99
N THR A 37 -14.39 -1.42 -0.77
CA THR A 37 -15.52 -1.05 0.09
C THR A 37 -15.25 0.19 0.95
N GLY A 38 -14.04 0.73 0.93
CA GLY A 38 -13.60 1.90 1.70
C GLY A 38 -12.31 1.64 2.48
N THR A 39 -11.80 2.70 3.11
CA THR A 39 -10.61 2.68 3.95
C THR A 39 -10.96 2.19 5.36
N THR A 40 -10.28 1.18 5.83
CA THR A 40 -10.41 0.65 7.19
C THR A 40 -9.41 1.32 8.13
N THR A 41 -9.92 2.03 9.13
CA THR A 41 -9.12 2.45 10.29
C THR A 41 -9.18 1.37 11.35
N PHE A 42 -8.02 0.90 11.83
CA PHE A 42 -7.95 -0.06 12.92
C PHE A 42 -7.64 0.63 14.25
N ILE A 43 -8.30 0.18 15.33
CA ILE A 43 -8.03 0.58 16.69
C ILE A 43 -7.50 -0.65 17.43
N VAL A 44 -6.27 -0.55 17.96
CA VAL A 44 -5.55 -1.68 18.55
C VAL A 44 -5.32 -1.43 20.03
N GLY A 45 -5.69 -2.41 20.86
CA GLY A 45 -5.56 -2.39 22.32
C GLY A 45 -6.84 -2.03 23.06
N ASN A 46 -6.70 -1.91 24.39
CA ASN A 46 -7.76 -1.51 25.33
C ASN A 46 -7.17 -0.52 26.35
N GLY A 47 -7.96 0.48 26.73
CA GLY A 47 -7.54 1.53 27.67
C GLY A 47 -6.55 2.52 27.07
N VAL A 48 -5.35 2.07 26.71
CA VAL A 48 -4.40 2.85 25.92
C VAL A 48 -4.29 2.20 24.54
N VAL A 49 -4.72 2.91 23.51
CA VAL A 49 -4.88 2.34 22.17
C VAL A 49 -3.98 3.02 21.13
N ALA A 50 -3.65 2.28 20.08
CA ALA A 50 -3.11 2.82 18.84
C ALA A 50 -4.18 2.84 17.75
N ILE A 51 -4.11 3.84 16.84
CA ILE A 51 -4.98 3.92 15.65
C ILE A 51 -4.10 3.80 14.42
N ILE A 52 -4.45 2.87 13.51
CA ILE A 52 -3.74 2.63 12.24
C ILE A 52 -4.60 3.15 11.10
N ASP A 53 -4.01 3.95 10.21
CA ASP A 53 -4.59 4.60 9.05
C ASP A 53 -5.88 5.38 9.40
N PRO A 54 -5.77 6.63 9.83
CA PRO A 54 -6.93 7.45 10.19
C PRO A 54 -7.84 7.77 9.00
N GLY A 55 -7.34 7.60 7.76
CA GLY A 55 -8.14 7.68 6.54
C GLY A 55 -8.10 9.03 5.82
N PRO A 56 -8.96 9.19 4.79
CA PRO A 56 -9.04 10.38 3.97
C PRO A 56 -9.58 11.57 4.77
N ASN A 57 -9.43 12.79 4.25
CA ASN A 57 -9.97 14.01 4.87
C ASN A 57 -11.52 14.01 4.88
N ASN A 58 -12.10 13.20 5.77
CA ASN A 58 -13.53 13.00 5.95
C ASN A 58 -13.92 13.18 7.42
N ILE A 59 -14.56 14.30 7.73
CA ILE A 59 -14.93 14.66 9.12
C ILE A 59 -15.91 13.64 9.72
N SER A 60 -16.84 13.09 8.94
CA SER A 60 -17.76 12.06 9.43
C SER A 60 -17.02 10.79 9.85
N HIS A 61 -15.93 10.45 9.16
CA HIS A 61 -15.09 9.33 9.54
C HIS A 61 -14.27 9.62 10.81
N LEU A 62 -13.72 10.83 10.92
CA LEU A 62 -13.07 11.28 12.17
C LEU A 62 -14.02 11.16 13.37
N ASP A 63 -15.26 11.65 13.23
CA ASP A 63 -16.25 11.56 14.30
C ASP A 63 -16.61 10.10 14.63
N ALA A 64 -16.68 9.23 13.63
CA ALA A 64 -16.90 7.80 13.82
C ALA A 64 -15.73 7.12 14.57
N ILE A 65 -14.48 7.47 14.25
CA ILE A 65 -13.29 6.98 14.97
C ILE A 65 -13.36 7.43 16.45
N ILE A 66 -13.66 8.70 16.72
CA ILE A 66 -13.76 9.21 18.09
C ILE A 66 -14.91 8.53 18.84
N ALA A 67 -16.06 8.32 18.18
CA ALA A 67 -17.21 7.62 18.78
C ALA A 67 -16.95 6.13 19.05
N ALA A 68 -15.97 5.54 18.37
CA ALA A 68 -15.54 4.15 18.57
C ALA A 68 -14.67 3.94 19.83
N LEU A 69 -14.18 5.03 20.43
CA LEU A 69 -13.37 4.98 21.65
C LEU A 69 -14.28 4.95 22.89
N ASP A 70 -13.92 4.12 23.85
CA ASP A 70 -14.55 4.19 25.17
C ASP A 70 -14.14 5.51 25.88
N PRO A 71 -15.01 6.11 26.71
CA PRO A 71 -14.72 7.39 27.38
C PRO A 71 -13.45 7.38 28.25
N SER A 72 -13.00 6.21 28.69
CA SER A 72 -11.78 6.03 29.49
C SER A 72 -10.55 5.70 28.64
N GLU A 73 -10.69 5.51 27.33
CA GLU A 73 -9.56 5.20 26.47
C GLU A 73 -8.73 6.42 26.12
N VAL A 74 -7.43 6.20 26.01
CA VAL A 74 -6.46 7.20 25.60
C VAL A 74 -5.79 6.72 24.31
N VAL A 75 -5.88 7.52 23.26
CA VAL A 75 -5.11 7.27 22.03
C VAL A 75 -3.67 7.71 22.28
N SER A 76 -2.75 6.78 22.23
CA SER A 76 -1.31 7.06 22.42
C SER A 76 -0.57 7.33 21.12
N HIS A 77 -0.92 6.57 20.06
CA HIS A 77 -0.25 6.61 18.77
C HIS A 77 -1.25 6.62 17.62
N ILE A 78 -0.97 7.41 16.60
CA ILE A 78 -1.62 7.41 15.29
C ILE A 78 -0.59 6.92 14.30
N LEU A 79 -0.77 5.70 13.79
CA LEU A 79 0.16 5.02 12.90
C LEU A 79 -0.32 5.20 11.46
N VAL A 80 0.57 5.63 10.59
CA VAL A 80 0.28 5.78 9.17
C VAL A 80 1.09 4.75 8.41
N THR A 81 0.41 3.89 7.64
CA THR A 81 1.09 2.89 6.83
C THR A 81 1.87 3.55 5.70
N HIS A 82 1.25 4.52 5.03
CA HIS A 82 1.87 5.30 3.96
C HIS A 82 1.07 6.60 3.70
N THR A 83 1.59 7.44 2.80
CA THR A 83 1.10 8.82 2.65
C THR A 83 0.13 9.04 1.50
N HIS A 84 -0.58 8.02 1.00
CA HIS A 84 -1.68 8.25 0.06
C HIS A 84 -2.86 8.95 0.75
N SER A 85 -3.64 9.65 -0.07
CA SER A 85 -4.69 10.58 0.37
C SER A 85 -5.89 9.91 1.06
N ASP A 86 -5.98 8.62 1.01
CA ASP A 86 -7.00 7.82 1.67
C ASP A 86 -6.52 7.17 2.99
N HIS A 87 -5.24 7.33 3.37
CA HIS A 87 -4.65 6.78 4.60
C HIS A 87 -4.27 7.86 5.63
N SER A 88 -3.56 8.89 5.21
CA SER A 88 -2.85 9.81 6.11
C SER A 88 -3.56 11.14 6.44
N PRO A 89 -4.43 11.72 5.62
CA PRO A 89 -4.87 13.12 5.77
C PRO A 89 -5.56 13.43 7.10
N LEU A 90 -6.33 12.50 7.67
CA LEU A 90 -6.97 12.71 8.97
C LEU A 90 -6.02 12.65 10.17
N ALA A 91 -4.75 12.28 10.00
CA ALA A 91 -3.81 12.12 11.10
C ALA A 91 -3.67 13.38 11.96
N ASN A 92 -3.55 14.56 11.34
CA ASN A 92 -3.44 15.83 12.05
C ASN A 92 -4.74 16.18 12.81
N ALA A 93 -5.90 16.05 12.19
CA ALA A 93 -7.18 16.31 12.84
C ALA A 93 -7.46 15.33 14.00
N LEU A 94 -7.08 14.06 13.84
CA LEU A 94 -7.18 13.07 14.91
C LEU A 94 -6.21 13.38 16.06
N LYS A 95 -4.99 13.84 15.77
CA LYS A 95 -4.03 14.31 16.77
C LYS A 95 -4.58 15.51 17.55
N GLU A 96 -5.19 16.49 16.89
CA GLU A 96 -5.81 17.64 17.56
C GLU A 96 -6.94 17.22 18.53
N ARG A 97 -7.70 16.19 18.19
CA ARG A 97 -8.81 15.66 19.00
C ARG A 97 -8.35 14.79 20.17
N THR A 98 -7.23 14.10 20.05
CA THR A 98 -6.78 13.07 21.02
C THR A 98 -5.51 13.43 21.77
N GLY A 99 -4.69 14.33 21.26
CA GLY A 99 -3.35 14.61 21.75
C GLY A 99 -2.30 13.53 21.41
N ALA A 100 -2.66 12.51 20.66
CA ALA A 100 -1.80 11.39 20.29
C ALA A 100 -0.64 11.83 19.38
N LYS A 101 0.44 11.03 19.35
CA LYS A 101 1.57 11.24 18.45
C LYS A 101 1.36 10.56 17.11
N ILE A 102 1.62 11.28 16.02
CA ILE A 102 1.64 10.72 14.68
C ILE A 102 2.97 9.99 14.48
N CYS A 103 2.88 8.75 14.02
CA CYS A 103 4.01 7.88 13.73
C CYS A 103 3.93 7.41 12.28
N GLY A 104 5.04 7.41 11.57
CA GLY A 104 5.12 6.95 10.19
C GLY A 104 6.55 6.95 9.69
N PHE A 105 6.76 6.39 8.51
CA PHE A 105 8.10 6.35 7.92
C PHE A 105 8.47 7.70 7.31
N ILE A 106 9.70 8.14 7.57
CA ILE A 106 10.39 9.16 6.76
C ILE A 106 11.82 8.70 6.50
N GLU A 107 12.31 8.98 5.32
CA GLU A 107 13.70 8.74 4.99
C GLU A 107 14.59 9.75 5.72
N LEU A 108 15.43 9.27 6.64
CA LEU A 108 16.27 10.14 7.46
C LEU A 108 17.44 10.80 6.71
N ASN A 109 17.75 10.31 5.49
CA ASN A 109 18.84 10.80 4.66
C ASN A 109 18.34 11.27 3.29
N ASN A 110 18.13 12.58 3.14
CA ASN A 110 17.76 13.21 1.84
C ASN A 110 18.87 13.14 0.76
N ASP A 111 20.04 12.56 1.05
CA ASP A 111 21.18 12.47 0.15
C ASP A 111 21.29 11.15 -0.61
N THR A 112 20.33 10.24 -0.44
CA THR A 112 20.32 8.99 -1.21
C THR A 112 20.06 9.27 -2.69
N PRO A 113 20.60 8.45 -3.62
CA PRO A 113 20.28 8.56 -5.04
C PRO A 113 18.76 8.51 -5.32
N ARG A 114 18.02 7.84 -4.44
CA ARG A 114 16.57 7.68 -4.49
C ARG A 114 15.83 8.98 -4.12
N ALA A 115 16.27 9.69 -3.05
CA ALA A 115 15.73 11.00 -2.68
C ALA A 115 15.99 12.05 -3.78
N LYS A 116 17.13 11.98 -4.47
CA LYS A 116 17.50 12.87 -5.59
C LYS A 116 16.66 12.59 -6.84
N SER A 117 16.38 11.34 -7.16
CA SER A 117 15.51 10.93 -8.27
C SER A 117 14.09 11.49 -8.15
N ARG A 118 13.57 11.66 -6.92
CA ARG A 118 12.25 12.25 -6.65
C ARG A 118 12.14 13.73 -6.98
N ILE A 119 13.23 14.47 -6.87
CA ILE A 119 13.25 15.92 -7.13
C ILE A 119 13.22 16.18 -8.64
N ASP A 120 13.82 15.28 -9.43
CA ASP A 120 13.97 15.43 -10.87
C ASP A 120 12.78 14.88 -11.69
N THR A 121 11.95 14.01 -11.11
CA THR A 121 10.80 13.37 -11.79
C THR A 121 9.49 14.17 -11.76
N LYS A 122 9.53 15.48 -11.61
CA LYS A 122 8.39 16.36 -11.92
C LYS A 122 8.00 16.36 -13.41
N VAL A 123 8.60 15.49 -14.20
CA VAL A 123 8.44 15.43 -15.65
C VAL A 123 7.59 14.24 -16.03
N ALA A 124 6.48 14.58 -16.71
CA ALA A 124 5.76 13.73 -17.67
C ALA A 124 4.70 12.75 -17.18
N ILE A 125 3.80 13.17 -16.30
CA ILE A 125 2.42 12.71 -16.41
C ILE A 125 1.60 13.86 -16.99
N GLU A 126 1.86 14.21 -18.25
CA GLU A 126 1.08 15.22 -19.01
C GLU A 126 -0.21 14.63 -19.61
N ASP A 127 -0.53 13.36 -19.38
CA ASP A 127 -1.82 12.79 -19.77
C ASP A 127 -2.86 13.09 -18.68
N ALA A 128 -3.63 14.17 -18.92
CA ALA A 128 -4.65 14.73 -18.01
C ALA A 128 -5.70 13.70 -17.51
N ASN A 129 -5.83 12.54 -18.16
CA ASN A 129 -6.72 11.46 -17.75
C ASN A 129 -6.13 10.54 -16.67
N PHE A 130 -4.83 10.64 -16.37
CA PHE A 130 -4.17 9.81 -15.36
C PHE A 130 -4.15 10.49 -13.98
N VAL A 131 -4.13 11.82 -13.94
CA VAL A 131 -4.07 12.63 -12.70
C VAL A 131 -5.31 12.44 -11.82
N GLU A 132 -6.47 12.08 -12.40
CA GLU A 132 -7.70 11.77 -11.66
C GLU A 132 -7.73 10.33 -11.09
N MET A 133 -6.80 9.45 -11.49
CA MET A 133 -6.72 8.07 -11.04
C MET A 133 -5.64 7.82 -9.99
N GLU A 134 -4.74 8.78 -9.78
CA GLU A 134 -3.67 8.66 -8.79
C GLU A 134 -4.20 9.04 -7.42
N GLU A 135 -4.06 8.15 -6.46
CA GLU A 135 -4.21 8.49 -5.04
C GLU A 135 -3.19 9.56 -4.72
N ALA A 136 -3.65 10.80 -4.50
CA ALA A 136 -2.76 11.92 -4.25
C ALA A 136 -1.87 11.62 -3.04
N ILE A 137 -0.57 11.86 -3.16
CA ILE A 137 0.39 11.64 -2.09
C ILE A 137 0.46 12.89 -1.20
N GLN A 138 0.31 12.72 0.09
CA GLN A 138 0.53 13.78 1.06
C GLN A 138 2.05 14.00 1.25
N ARG A 139 2.62 14.90 0.46
CA ARG A 139 4.07 15.15 0.40
C ARG A 139 4.59 16.00 1.59
N ASP A 140 3.71 16.66 2.32
CA ASP A 140 4.01 17.44 3.52
C ASP A 140 3.83 16.64 4.82
N PHE A 141 3.67 15.31 4.73
CA PHE A 141 3.56 14.44 5.89
C PHE A 141 4.83 14.52 6.74
N ASN A 142 4.64 14.87 8.02
CA ASN A 142 5.72 15.02 8.97
C ASN A 142 5.30 14.40 10.31
N PRO A 143 5.66 13.14 10.59
CA PRO A 143 5.29 12.46 11.82
C PRO A 143 6.04 13.03 13.03
N ASP A 144 5.40 13.01 14.21
CA ASP A 144 6.04 13.35 15.48
C ASP A 144 7.12 12.33 15.87
N ILE A 145 6.91 11.09 15.48
CA ILE A 145 7.81 9.95 15.72
C ILE A 145 8.10 9.29 14.37
N PRO A 146 9.26 9.57 13.77
CA PRO A 146 9.69 8.85 12.58
C PRO A 146 9.99 7.40 12.93
N LEU A 147 9.39 6.47 12.17
CA LEU A 147 9.58 5.04 12.33
C LEU A 147 10.56 4.48 11.30
N GLN A 148 11.33 3.50 11.73
CA GLN A 148 12.22 2.71 10.90
C GLN A 148 11.81 1.23 10.93
N HIS A 149 12.43 0.42 10.07
CA HIS A 149 12.22 -1.02 10.05
C HIS A 149 12.58 -1.64 11.41
N GLN A 150 11.68 -2.43 11.98
CA GLN A 150 11.77 -3.10 13.28
C GLN A 150 11.64 -2.19 14.51
N ASP A 151 11.23 -0.95 14.35
CA ASP A 151 10.84 -0.13 15.50
C ASP A 151 9.62 -0.73 16.19
N ILE A 152 9.65 -0.73 17.53
CA ILE A 152 8.62 -1.32 18.37
C ILE A 152 7.89 -0.22 19.14
N LEU A 153 6.56 -0.27 19.03
CA LEU A 153 5.63 0.57 19.77
C LEU A 153 4.83 -0.30 20.74
N ASN A 154 4.70 0.17 21.98
CA ASN A 154 4.08 -0.63 23.03
C ASN A 154 2.89 0.11 23.67
N GLY A 155 1.83 -0.63 23.94
CA GLY A 155 0.79 -0.29 24.89
C GLY A 155 0.80 -1.26 26.07
N PRO A 156 -0.19 -1.16 26.98
CA PRO A 156 -0.28 -2.03 28.13
C PRO A 156 -0.53 -3.50 27.76
N ASP A 157 -1.23 -3.74 26.67
CA ASP A 157 -1.71 -5.07 26.23
C ASP A 157 -1.43 -5.36 24.74
N TRP A 158 -0.65 -4.51 24.07
CA TRP A 158 -0.29 -4.67 22.65
C TRP A 158 1.15 -4.24 22.37
N THR A 159 1.75 -4.91 21.40
CA THR A 159 3.07 -4.62 20.85
C THR A 159 2.97 -4.59 19.33
N LEU A 160 3.20 -3.43 18.72
CA LEU A 160 3.24 -3.25 17.27
C LEU A 160 4.67 -3.05 16.79
N GLU A 161 5.11 -3.90 15.86
CA GLU A 161 6.40 -3.80 15.19
C GLU A 161 6.21 -3.18 13.80
N ALA A 162 6.95 -2.12 13.49
CA ALA A 162 6.94 -1.45 12.19
C ALA A 162 7.84 -2.19 11.21
N ILE A 163 7.29 -2.68 10.11
CA ILE A 163 8.03 -3.39 9.07
C ILE A 163 8.05 -2.53 7.82
N HIS A 164 9.20 -1.99 7.47
CA HIS A 164 9.33 -1.21 6.24
C HIS A 164 9.18 -2.10 5.01
N THR A 165 8.16 -1.83 4.20
CA THR A 165 7.73 -2.61 3.03
C THR A 165 7.60 -1.70 1.81
N PRO A 166 8.71 -1.10 1.32
CA PRO A 166 8.66 -0.25 0.15
C PRO A 166 8.24 -1.05 -1.09
N GLY A 167 7.67 -0.35 -2.05
CA GLY A 167 7.31 -0.93 -3.34
C GLY A 167 6.01 -0.42 -3.92
N HIS A 168 4.89 -0.46 -3.20
CA HIS A 168 3.67 0.27 -3.56
C HIS A 168 3.96 1.78 -3.57
N ILE A 169 4.53 2.25 -2.49
CA ILE A 169 5.20 3.53 -2.33
C ILE A 169 6.40 3.29 -1.40
N ASP A 170 7.40 4.14 -1.45
CA ASP A 170 8.66 3.92 -0.74
C ASP A 170 8.60 4.15 0.78
N ASN A 171 7.64 4.94 1.26
CA ASN A 171 7.45 5.18 2.70
C ASN A 171 6.48 4.19 3.36
N HIS A 172 6.15 3.07 2.69
CA HIS A 172 5.18 2.12 3.21
C HIS A 172 5.70 1.33 4.40
N LEU A 173 4.85 1.22 5.43
CA LEU A 173 5.02 0.36 6.61
C LEU A 173 3.87 -0.64 6.70
N CYS A 174 4.19 -1.89 6.99
CA CYS A 174 3.25 -2.82 7.63
C CYS A 174 3.46 -2.77 9.14
N PHE A 175 2.41 -3.11 9.92
CA PHE A 175 2.50 -3.20 11.38
C PHE A 175 2.13 -4.60 11.87
N LEU A 176 3.04 -5.25 12.57
CA LEU A 176 2.80 -6.58 13.17
C LEU A 176 2.32 -6.44 14.60
N LEU A 177 1.09 -6.88 14.89
CA LEU A 177 0.61 -7.08 16.26
C LEU A 177 1.09 -8.45 16.74
N ASN A 178 2.07 -8.45 17.65
CA ASN A 178 2.76 -9.66 18.09
C ASN A 178 1.85 -10.61 18.86
N GLU A 179 0.94 -10.09 19.68
CA GLU A 179 0.03 -10.86 20.54
C GLU A 179 -0.93 -11.75 19.73
N GLU A 180 -1.32 -11.30 18.55
CA GLU A 180 -2.26 -12.00 17.67
C GLU A 180 -1.63 -12.48 16.36
N LYS A 181 -0.32 -12.32 16.18
CA LYS A 181 0.42 -12.64 14.93
C LYS A 181 -0.31 -12.12 13.69
N THR A 182 -0.90 -10.94 13.83
CA THR A 182 -1.68 -10.27 12.80
C THR A 182 -0.87 -9.14 12.20
N MET A 183 -0.72 -9.13 10.87
CA MET A 183 -0.06 -8.06 10.14
C MET A 183 -1.09 -7.12 9.52
N PHE A 184 -1.04 -5.84 9.87
CA PHE A 184 -1.73 -4.77 9.14
C PHE A 184 -0.88 -4.42 7.94
N THR A 185 -1.40 -4.68 6.73
CA THR A 185 -0.61 -4.66 5.50
C THR A 185 -0.73 -3.37 4.70
N GLY A 186 -1.51 -2.41 5.17
CA GLY A 186 -1.80 -1.22 4.36
C GLY A 186 -2.23 -1.64 2.96
N ASP A 187 -1.57 -1.09 1.95
CA ASP A 187 -1.78 -1.40 0.54
C ASP A 187 -0.71 -2.31 -0.08
N HIS A 188 0.20 -2.80 0.75
CA HIS A 188 1.21 -3.75 0.29
C HIS A 188 0.61 -5.08 -0.17
N ILE A 189 -0.38 -5.60 0.57
CA ILE A 189 -1.13 -6.82 0.21
C ILE A 189 -2.61 -6.58 0.49
N MET A 190 -3.45 -6.75 -0.53
CA MET A 190 -4.91 -6.67 -0.45
C MET A 190 -5.55 -8.00 -0.83
N GLY A 191 -6.69 -8.34 -0.21
CA GLY A 191 -7.37 -9.62 -0.45
C GLY A 191 -8.13 -9.70 -1.76
N TRP A 192 -8.59 -8.57 -2.30
CA TRP A 192 -9.51 -8.47 -3.43
C TRP A 192 -8.85 -8.10 -4.77
N ALA A 193 -7.68 -7.47 -4.73
CA ALA A 193 -6.90 -7.08 -5.90
C ALA A 193 -5.41 -7.13 -5.59
N THR A 194 -4.56 -7.08 -6.61
CA THR A 194 -3.13 -6.87 -6.40
C THR A 194 -2.84 -5.39 -6.17
N SER A 195 -1.87 -5.10 -5.32
CA SER A 195 -1.36 -3.74 -5.11
C SER A 195 -0.95 -3.08 -6.42
N VAL A 196 -1.25 -1.80 -6.57
CA VAL A 196 -0.82 -1.00 -7.73
C VAL A 196 0.59 -0.46 -7.44
N ILE A 197 1.48 -0.59 -8.41
CA ILE A 197 2.86 -0.11 -8.31
C ILE A 197 3.06 0.94 -9.40
N VAL A 198 3.21 2.19 -8.99
CA VAL A 198 3.29 3.35 -9.90
C VAL A 198 4.63 4.07 -9.72
N PRO A 199 5.54 3.99 -10.71
CA PRO A 199 6.74 4.83 -10.69
C PRO A 199 6.38 6.32 -10.79
N PRO A 200 7.17 7.23 -10.20
CA PRO A 200 8.47 6.99 -9.56
C PRO A 200 8.40 6.64 -8.08
N ASP A 201 7.26 6.82 -7.41
CA ASP A 201 7.11 6.59 -5.98
C ASP A 201 7.02 5.09 -5.65
N GLY A 202 6.43 4.29 -6.55
CA GLY A 202 6.41 2.82 -6.49
C GLY A 202 7.57 2.16 -7.23
N ASN A 203 8.01 0.98 -6.76
CA ASN A 203 9.11 0.22 -7.35
C ASN A 203 8.86 -1.29 -7.27
N MET A 204 8.85 -1.98 -8.41
CA MET A 204 8.52 -3.41 -8.47
C MET A 204 9.56 -4.30 -7.78
N ALA A 205 10.85 -3.96 -7.85
CA ALA A 205 11.88 -4.79 -7.21
C ALA A 205 11.82 -4.66 -5.69
N ASP A 206 11.66 -3.45 -5.16
CA ASP A 206 11.47 -3.24 -3.73
C ASP A 206 10.19 -3.92 -3.22
N TYR A 207 9.15 -3.92 -4.06
CA TYR A 207 7.88 -4.60 -3.76
C TYR A 207 8.09 -6.12 -3.63
N MET A 208 8.83 -6.72 -4.55
CA MET A 208 9.15 -8.15 -4.50
C MET A 208 10.01 -8.51 -3.29
N ASP A 209 11.04 -7.72 -3.00
CA ASP A 209 11.90 -7.90 -1.82
C ASP A 209 11.09 -7.78 -0.51
N SER A 210 10.12 -6.86 -0.50
CA SER A 210 9.20 -6.68 0.64
C SER A 210 8.25 -7.85 0.82
N LEU A 211 7.68 -8.41 -0.26
CA LEU A 211 6.87 -9.63 -0.20
C LEU A 211 7.68 -10.82 0.34
N GLU A 212 8.92 -11.01 -0.15
CA GLU A 212 9.80 -12.08 0.33
C GLU A 212 10.16 -11.89 1.81
N ARG A 213 10.40 -10.66 2.25
CA ARG A 213 10.64 -10.33 3.66
C ARG A 213 9.46 -10.74 4.54
N LEU A 214 8.22 -10.52 4.12
CA LEU A 214 7.04 -10.90 4.90
C LEU A 214 6.91 -12.43 5.10
N LEU A 215 7.47 -13.25 4.22
CA LEU A 215 7.49 -14.72 4.38
C LEU A 215 8.33 -15.20 5.58
N SER A 216 9.23 -14.35 6.10
CA SER A 216 10.04 -14.68 7.28
C SER A 216 9.28 -14.58 8.60
N PHE A 217 8.12 -13.91 8.62
CA PHE A 217 7.30 -13.74 9.82
C PHE A 217 6.33 -14.91 10.00
N ASN A 218 6.09 -15.26 11.26
CA ASN A 218 5.08 -16.26 11.62
C ASN A 218 3.73 -15.59 11.80
N LEU A 219 2.96 -15.48 10.72
CA LEU A 219 1.69 -14.77 10.65
C LEU A 219 0.51 -15.73 10.62
N ASP A 220 -0.53 -15.41 11.39
CA ASP A 220 -1.80 -16.14 11.37
C ASP A 220 -2.83 -15.41 10.48
N LEU A 221 -2.74 -14.06 10.35
CA LEU A 221 -3.70 -13.25 9.59
C LEU A 221 -3.05 -12.01 8.97
N LEU A 222 -3.51 -11.61 7.77
CA LEU A 222 -3.24 -10.27 7.22
C LEU A 222 -4.53 -9.44 7.27
N ARG A 223 -4.39 -8.16 7.63
CA ARG A 223 -5.46 -7.17 7.63
C ARG A 223 -5.06 -5.99 6.76
N PRO A 224 -5.51 -5.97 5.50
CA PRO A 224 -5.29 -4.83 4.62
C PRO A 224 -6.14 -3.63 5.05
N THR A 225 -5.75 -2.44 4.61
CA THR A 225 -6.56 -1.24 4.80
C THR A 225 -7.81 -1.27 3.92
N HIS A 226 -7.77 -1.97 2.78
CA HIS A 226 -8.92 -2.12 1.88
C HIS A 226 -9.35 -3.57 1.75
N GLY A 227 -10.64 -3.82 2.03
CA GLY A 227 -11.28 -5.12 1.88
C GLY A 227 -11.07 -6.09 3.03
N PRO A 228 -11.37 -7.38 2.81
CA PRO A 228 -11.43 -8.38 3.86
C PRO A 228 -10.05 -8.83 4.35
N ALA A 229 -10.02 -9.39 5.55
CA ALA A 229 -8.85 -10.05 6.10
C ALA A 229 -8.47 -11.30 5.28
N ILE A 230 -7.20 -11.64 5.27
CA ILE A 230 -6.62 -12.74 4.50
C ILE A 230 -6.11 -13.80 5.45
N GLU A 231 -6.74 -14.95 5.40
CA GLU A 231 -6.28 -16.16 6.07
C GLU A 231 -5.16 -16.83 5.26
N ASN A 232 -4.35 -17.66 5.92
CA ASN A 232 -3.22 -18.36 5.30
C ASN A 232 -2.20 -17.40 4.62
N PRO A 233 -1.60 -16.45 5.37
CA PRO A 233 -0.70 -15.41 4.85
C PRO A 233 0.37 -15.93 3.90
N LYS A 234 1.07 -16.99 4.30
CA LYS A 234 2.17 -17.56 3.51
C LYS A 234 1.74 -18.02 2.12
N THR A 235 0.57 -18.68 2.03
CA THR A 235 0.02 -19.14 0.74
C THR A 235 -0.35 -17.96 -0.13
N PHE A 236 -0.94 -16.93 0.46
CA PHE A 236 -1.36 -15.74 -0.25
C PHE A 236 -0.17 -14.91 -0.77
N ILE A 237 0.84 -14.68 0.08
CA ILE A 237 2.07 -13.97 -0.30
C ILE A 237 2.80 -14.70 -1.45
N ASN A 238 2.94 -16.03 -1.37
CA ASN A 238 3.55 -16.81 -2.47
C ASN A 238 2.74 -16.71 -3.77
N ALA A 239 1.41 -16.64 -3.69
CA ALA A 239 0.58 -16.45 -4.88
C ALA A 239 0.80 -15.06 -5.51
N TYR A 240 0.99 -14.01 -4.70
CA TYR A 240 1.35 -12.67 -5.16
C TYR A 240 2.71 -12.65 -5.86
N ILE A 241 3.75 -13.25 -5.24
CA ILE A 241 5.08 -13.37 -5.83
C ILE A 241 5.00 -14.09 -7.19
N THR A 242 4.33 -15.24 -7.22
CA THR A 242 4.14 -16.01 -8.46
C THR A 242 3.40 -15.20 -9.53
N HIS A 243 2.37 -14.45 -9.15
CA HIS A 243 1.62 -13.59 -10.07
C HIS A 243 2.53 -12.52 -10.70
N ARG A 244 3.36 -11.84 -9.91
CA ARG A 244 4.31 -10.82 -10.40
C ARG A 244 5.37 -11.43 -11.32
N GLN A 245 5.94 -12.59 -10.96
CA GLN A 245 6.90 -13.32 -11.79
C GLN A 245 6.28 -13.73 -13.13
N ASN A 246 5.07 -14.28 -13.13
CA ASN A 246 4.34 -14.62 -14.34
C ASN A 246 4.09 -13.39 -15.23
N ARG A 247 3.78 -12.23 -14.63
CA ARG A 247 3.61 -10.98 -15.38
C ARG A 247 4.92 -10.56 -16.05
N GLU A 248 6.04 -10.65 -15.32
CA GLU A 248 7.36 -10.38 -15.89
C GLU A 248 7.67 -11.30 -17.10
N GLU A 249 7.40 -12.61 -16.96
CA GLU A 249 7.57 -13.56 -18.06
C GLU A 249 6.67 -13.24 -19.28
N GLN A 250 5.43 -12.83 -19.04
CA GLN A 250 4.52 -12.41 -20.11
C GLN A 250 5.02 -11.16 -20.84
N ILE A 251 5.57 -10.17 -20.12
CA ILE A 251 6.16 -8.96 -20.70
C ILE A 251 7.37 -9.33 -21.58
N LEU A 252 8.28 -10.15 -21.04
CA LEU A 252 9.44 -10.66 -21.82
C LEU A 252 8.97 -11.43 -23.07
N GLY A 253 7.90 -12.21 -22.95
CA GLY A 253 7.28 -12.91 -24.08
C GLY A 253 6.69 -11.98 -25.14
N GLN A 254 6.18 -10.80 -24.80
CA GLN A 254 5.76 -9.79 -25.78
C GLN A 254 6.97 -9.14 -26.47
N LEU A 255 7.99 -8.79 -25.71
CA LEU A 255 9.25 -8.26 -26.27
C LEU A 255 9.89 -9.24 -27.25
N ALA A 256 9.89 -10.55 -26.94
CA ALA A 256 10.40 -11.60 -27.83
C ALA A 256 9.62 -11.72 -29.16
N LYS A 257 8.34 -11.30 -29.17
CA LYS A 257 7.51 -11.25 -30.38
C LYS A 257 7.65 -9.93 -31.16
N GLY A 258 8.49 -8.99 -30.67
CA GLY A 258 8.73 -7.70 -31.29
C GLY A 258 7.72 -6.60 -30.86
N THR A 259 6.91 -6.83 -29.84
CA THR A 259 6.07 -5.78 -29.24
C THR A 259 6.94 -4.94 -28.31
N THR A 260 7.28 -3.71 -28.71
CA THR A 260 8.25 -2.85 -27.99
C THR A 260 7.60 -1.81 -27.09
N GLN A 261 6.32 -1.46 -27.33
CA GLN A 261 5.61 -0.39 -26.63
C GLN A 261 4.60 -0.92 -25.63
N ILE A 262 4.51 -0.27 -24.47
CA ILE A 262 3.58 -0.65 -23.38
C ILE A 262 2.14 -0.66 -23.87
N GLN A 263 1.71 0.38 -24.61
CA GLN A 263 0.34 0.50 -25.12
C GLN A 263 -0.12 -0.71 -25.96
N ASP A 264 0.81 -1.36 -26.67
CA ASP A 264 0.51 -2.52 -27.51
C ASP A 264 0.53 -3.83 -26.69
N MET A 265 1.21 -3.85 -25.55
CA MET A 265 1.22 -4.98 -24.61
C MET A 265 -0.07 -5.07 -23.80
N ILE A 266 -0.65 -3.92 -23.39
CA ILE A 266 -1.79 -3.88 -22.47
C ILE A 266 -3.00 -4.70 -22.95
N PRO A 267 -3.49 -4.56 -24.20
CA PRO A 267 -4.65 -5.32 -24.65
C PRO A 267 -4.43 -6.84 -24.64
N VAL A 268 -3.17 -7.28 -24.71
CA VAL A 268 -2.80 -8.70 -24.68
C VAL A 268 -2.66 -9.21 -23.25
N LEU A 269 -1.96 -8.44 -22.40
CA LEU A 269 -1.65 -8.84 -21.03
C LEU A 269 -2.85 -8.72 -20.09
N TYR A 270 -3.80 -7.86 -20.43
CA TYR A 270 -4.98 -7.53 -19.63
C TYR A 270 -6.29 -7.69 -20.41
N ALA A 271 -6.35 -8.70 -21.30
CA ALA A 271 -7.50 -8.95 -22.20
C ALA A 271 -8.83 -9.09 -21.43
N ASP A 272 -8.79 -9.70 -20.24
CA ASP A 272 -9.96 -9.95 -19.38
C ASP A 272 -10.22 -8.82 -18.36
N THR A 273 -9.45 -7.72 -18.42
CA THR A 273 -9.56 -6.59 -17.47
C THR A 273 -10.44 -5.50 -18.07
N ASP A 274 -11.23 -4.83 -17.22
CA ASP A 274 -12.00 -3.65 -17.64
C ASP A 274 -11.05 -2.59 -18.23
N LYS A 275 -11.37 -2.11 -19.42
CA LYS A 275 -10.53 -1.14 -20.15
C LYS A 275 -10.30 0.17 -19.38
N ARG A 276 -11.21 0.51 -18.45
CA ARG A 276 -11.04 1.67 -17.56
C ARG A 276 -9.82 1.53 -16.66
N LEU A 277 -9.34 0.31 -16.42
CA LEU A 277 -8.14 0.02 -15.61
C LEU A 277 -6.85 -0.08 -16.45
N TYR A 278 -6.93 0.08 -17.78
CA TYR A 278 -5.76 0.01 -18.66
C TYR A 278 -4.68 1.03 -18.32
N PRO A 279 -4.99 2.29 -17.94
CA PRO A 279 -3.96 3.23 -17.49
C PRO A 279 -3.17 2.72 -16.26
N ALA A 280 -3.85 2.21 -15.23
CA ALA A 280 -3.20 1.63 -14.05
C ALA A 280 -2.39 0.37 -14.42
N ALA A 281 -2.90 -0.46 -15.33
CA ALA A 281 -2.19 -1.62 -15.86
C ALA A 281 -0.91 -1.21 -16.61
N ALA A 282 -0.95 -0.12 -17.39
CA ALA A 282 0.22 0.41 -18.09
C ALA A 282 1.32 0.86 -17.13
N MET A 283 0.98 1.52 -16.03
CA MET A 283 1.95 1.89 -15.00
C MET A 283 2.55 0.66 -14.31
N SER A 284 1.74 -0.37 -14.05
CA SER A 284 2.27 -1.63 -13.51
C SER A 284 3.23 -2.33 -14.48
N VAL A 285 2.97 -2.30 -15.79
CA VAL A 285 3.90 -2.81 -16.82
C VAL A 285 5.17 -1.98 -16.86
N LEU A 286 5.06 -0.65 -16.78
CA LEU A 286 6.22 0.25 -16.70
C LEU A 286 7.10 -0.08 -15.50
N ALA A 287 6.51 -0.30 -14.31
CA ALA A 287 7.25 -0.68 -13.11
C ALA A 287 8.02 -2.01 -13.28
N HIS A 288 7.41 -3.00 -13.95
CA HIS A 288 8.12 -4.24 -14.31
C HIS A 288 9.26 -3.99 -15.28
N LEU A 289 9.04 -3.17 -16.31
CA LEU A 289 10.07 -2.86 -17.33
C LEU A 289 11.23 -2.08 -16.73
N GLU A 290 11.01 -1.16 -15.80
CA GLU A 290 12.08 -0.48 -15.05
C GLU A 290 12.96 -1.49 -14.30
N GLY A 291 12.35 -2.45 -13.61
CA GLY A 291 13.07 -3.54 -12.94
C GLY A 291 13.88 -4.40 -13.90
N LEU A 292 13.29 -4.73 -15.06
CA LEU A 292 13.94 -5.51 -16.11
C LEU A 292 15.12 -4.77 -16.76
N VAL A 293 15.02 -3.46 -16.97
CA VAL A 293 16.11 -2.62 -17.46
C VAL A 293 17.22 -2.55 -16.42
N ARG A 294 16.89 -2.31 -15.13
CA ARG A 294 17.87 -2.26 -14.05
C ARG A 294 18.63 -3.60 -13.89
N THR A 295 17.96 -4.73 -14.09
CA THR A 295 18.61 -6.07 -14.06
C THR A 295 19.29 -6.45 -15.36
N GLY A 296 19.23 -5.61 -16.38
CA GLY A 296 19.89 -5.81 -17.66
C GLY A 296 19.28 -6.89 -18.55
N LYS A 297 18.03 -7.30 -18.32
CA LYS A 297 17.26 -8.22 -19.17
C LYS A 297 16.61 -7.49 -20.35
N VAL A 298 16.33 -6.21 -20.20
CA VAL A 298 15.68 -5.34 -21.19
C VAL A 298 16.55 -4.09 -21.39
N VAL A 299 16.47 -3.50 -22.56
CA VAL A 299 17.13 -2.24 -22.92
C VAL A 299 16.06 -1.21 -23.27
N CYS A 300 16.21 -0.01 -22.73
CA CYS A 300 15.55 1.21 -23.17
C CYS A 300 16.65 2.22 -23.50
N ASN A 301 16.63 2.79 -24.70
CA ASN A 301 17.69 3.71 -25.15
C ASN A 301 17.45 5.16 -24.70
N ASP A 302 16.21 5.47 -24.31
CA ASP A 302 15.79 6.77 -23.86
C ASP A 302 15.44 6.77 -22.37
N GLU A 303 14.96 7.89 -21.86
CA GLU A 303 14.35 7.99 -20.55
C GLU A 303 13.17 6.99 -20.43
N ILE A 304 13.09 6.26 -19.32
CA ILE A 304 12.04 5.25 -19.11
C ILE A 304 10.71 5.96 -18.80
N LYS A 305 9.73 5.81 -19.69
CA LYS A 305 8.37 6.36 -19.58
C LYS A 305 7.37 5.51 -20.37
N LEU A 306 6.09 5.78 -20.23
CA LEU A 306 5.01 5.01 -20.89
C LEU A 306 5.15 4.91 -22.40
N SER A 307 5.68 5.97 -23.05
CA SER A 307 5.85 6.05 -24.50
C SER A 307 7.19 5.52 -25.01
N SER A 308 8.03 4.96 -24.15
CA SER A 308 9.35 4.46 -24.51
C SER A 308 9.28 3.11 -25.24
N ASP A 309 10.31 2.86 -26.07
CA ASP A 309 10.51 1.56 -26.72
C ASP A 309 11.45 0.68 -25.88
N PHE A 310 11.01 -0.55 -25.66
CA PHE A 310 11.75 -1.55 -24.89
C PHE A 310 12.13 -2.73 -25.77
N GLN A 311 13.32 -3.31 -25.56
CA GLN A 311 13.81 -4.44 -26.30
C GLN A 311 14.51 -5.45 -25.37
N LEU A 312 14.48 -6.73 -25.74
CA LEU A 312 15.31 -7.72 -25.06
C LEU A 312 16.79 -7.39 -25.30
N LYS A 313 17.59 -7.61 -24.27
CA LYS A 313 19.04 -7.45 -24.37
C LYS A 313 19.69 -8.60 -25.12
#